data_1607512ff84125f84aacfa17e88b2905
#
_entry.id   1607512ff84125f84aacfa17e88b2905
#
_cell.length_a   1.000
_cell.length_b   1.000
_cell.length_c   1.000
_cell.angle_alpha   90.00
_cell.angle_beta   90.00
_cell.angle_gamma   90.00
#
_symmetry.space_group_name_H-M   'P 1'
#
loop_
_entity.id
_entity.type
_entity.pdbx_description
1 polymer ?
#
loop_
_entity_poly.entity_id
_entity_poly.type
_entity_poly.pdbx_seq_one_letter_code
_entity_poly.pdbx_strand_id
1 'polypeptide(L)'
;MTPDALRVRPGVWADHAEIVRLIATMGGHDEIGARADALHEFGSLLRDPNARTIVAERDRRVVGVVVVQARTSLTSNRRIAWLGAFAVDTALRRGGIGRAMLDAIDDAARSLGCATVDLQSSAWRDGALAFYRKNGFDEATLAARFSRKVPAPHPDASLETRFLACAARAASAVNAAIVDLGAAPATGMGADGARTEAADAAAEHAAIDILGELGLAIVSEEIGLVGAVPERGDAWIALDPLDGSRNFRAGLPPYAIAVGLVRDGVAIAGFVCDLTSGRRWYAGDDGFAYADGTRIAVRRGELVGLPSPTLDLGMPRLHDLAHRARISGSTAIDCCRVADGSLGAFVGIDRQVAHTHDIAGPLAIVRAAGGVVFDRDGKTPALIPDPMATYAIVAAADSELAHAYIRSAASDASDASDSER
;
A
#
# COMPACT_ATOMS: atom_id res chain seq x y z
N MET A 1 -0.67 26.46 -34.37
CA MET A 1 -0.90 25.45 -33.37
C MET A 1 -2.41 25.43 -33.09
N THR A 2 -3.09 24.38 -33.52
CA THR A 2 -4.51 24.17 -33.17
C THR A 2 -4.60 24.10 -31.63
N PRO A 3 -5.53 24.81 -30.96
CA PRO A 3 -5.71 24.68 -29.51
C PRO A 3 -6.04 23.20 -29.21
N ASP A 4 -5.28 22.61 -28.31
CA ASP A 4 -5.46 21.20 -27.94
C ASP A 4 -6.87 21.04 -27.34
N ALA A 5 -7.64 20.13 -27.91
CA ALA A 5 -9.04 19.98 -27.58
C ALA A 5 -9.15 19.47 -26.12
N LEU A 6 -10.12 20.01 -25.38
CA LEU A 6 -10.48 19.49 -24.06
C LEU A 6 -10.82 17.99 -24.17
N ARG A 7 -10.10 17.15 -23.44
CA ARG A 7 -10.33 15.71 -23.39
C ARG A 7 -10.79 15.32 -21.99
N VAL A 8 -11.93 14.63 -21.90
CA VAL A 8 -12.42 14.01 -20.65
C VAL A 8 -12.09 12.51 -20.73
N ARG A 9 -11.44 11.99 -19.69
CA ARG A 9 -10.96 10.59 -19.64
C ARG A 9 -10.96 10.03 -18.22
N PRO A 10 -10.89 8.71 -18.04
CA PRO A 10 -10.61 8.11 -16.75
C PRO A 10 -9.29 8.66 -16.17
N GLY A 11 -9.28 8.91 -14.87
CA GLY A 11 -8.08 9.23 -14.12
C GLY A 11 -7.18 8.01 -13.97
N VAL A 12 -5.88 8.23 -13.99
CA VAL A 12 -4.85 7.22 -13.79
C VAL A 12 -3.91 7.64 -12.66
N TRP A 13 -3.11 6.71 -12.14
CA TRP A 13 -2.19 7.00 -11.04
C TRP A 13 -1.29 8.21 -11.30
N ALA A 14 -0.80 8.38 -12.51
CA ALA A 14 0.05 9.51 -12.89
C ALA A 14 -0.62 10.89 -12.73
N ASP A 15 -1.95 10.95 -12.62
CA ASP A 15 -2.69 12.20 -12.46
C ASP A 15 -2.75 12.69 -11.01
N HIS A 16 -2.26 11.91 -10.04
CA HIS A 16 -2.47 12.14 -8.61
C HIS A 16 -2.06 13.54 -8.14
N ALA A 17 -0.88 14.02 -8.54
CA ALA A 17 -0.37 15.33 -8.11
C ALA A 17 -1.28 16.48 -8.56
N GLU A 18 -1.73 16.45 -9.82
CA GLU A 18 -2.65 17.45 -10.37
C GLU A 18 -4.04 17.36 -9.74
N ILE A 19 -4.52 16.15 -9.44
CA ILE A 19 -5.80 15.92 -8.77
C ILE A 19 -5.77 16.50 -7.37
N VAL A 20 -4.73 16.21 -6.57
CA VAL A 20 -4.56 16.78 -5.23
C VAL A 20 -4.49 18.31 -5.30
N ARG A 21 -3.74 18.88 -6.23
CA ARG A 21 -3.68 20.33 -6.46
C ARG A 21 -5.07 20.92 -6.73
N LEU A 22 -5.87 20.28 -7.57
CA LEU A 22 -7.22 20.75 -7.91
C LEU A 22 -8.18 20.68 -6.71
N ILE A 23 -8.15 19.57 -5.96
CA ILE A 23 -8.99 19.38 -4.78
C ILE A 23 -8.66 20.43 -3.72
N ALA A 24 -7.39 20.76 -3.51
CA ALA A 24 -6.96 21.80 -2.60
C ALA A 24 -7.58 23.17 -2.91
N THR A 25 -7.92 23.45 -4.18
CA THR A 25 -8.61 24.71 -4.58
C THR A 25 -10.09 24.78 -4.21
N MET A 26 -10.67 23.68 -3.69
CA MET A 26 -12.12 23.66 -3.37
C MET A 26 -12.50 24.49 -2.15
N GLY A 27 -11.55 24.94 -1.33
CA GLY A 27 -11.76 25.78 -0.15
C GLY A 27 -12.42 25.04 1.02
N GLY A 28 -12.15 25.48 2.25
CA GLY A 28 -12.68 24.85 3.47
C GLY A 28 -11.97 23.57 3.92
N HIS A 29 -10.87 23.23 3.27
CA HIS A 29 -9.97 22.14 3.63
C HIS A 29 -8.60 22.72 3.98
N ASP A 30 -8.54 23.52 5.04
CA ASP A 30 -7.28 24.00 5.62
C ASP A 30 -6.42 22.84 6.18
N GLU A 31 -6.99 21.63 6.13
CA GLU A 31 -6.40 20.35 6.49
C GLU A 31 -6.57 19.34 5.35
N ILE A 32 -6.23 19.68 4.12
CA ILE A 32 -5.63 18.65 3.27
C ILE A 32 -4.21 18.51 3.83
N GLY A 33 -4.21 18.22 5.10
CA GLY A 33 -3.08 17.74 5.85
C GLY A 33 -2.59 16.54 5.12
N ALA A 34 -1.34 16.59 4.82
CA ALA A 34 -0.58 15.55 4.19
C ALA A 34 -1.13 15.10 2.83
N ARG A 35 -0.51 15.56 1.78
CA ARG A 35 -0.55 14.99 0.42
C ARG A 35 -0.54 13.46 0.39
N ALA A 36 -0.02 12.83 1.42
CA ALA A 36 0.13 11.41 1.59
C ALA A 36 -1.16 10.65 1.87
N ASP A 37 -2.01 11.15 2.76
CA ASP A 37 -3.33 10.52 2.98
C ASP A 37 -4.15 10.61 1.70
N ALA A 38 -4.03 11.71 0.95
CA ALA A 38 -4.70 11.88 -0.33
C ALA A 38 -4.21 10.88 -1.39
N LEU A 39 -2.91 10.52 -1.41
CA LEU A 39 -2.35 9.52 -2.32
C LEU A 39 -2.88 8.11 -2.03
N HIS A 40 -2.89 7.72 -0.76
CA HIS A 40 -3.40 6.42 -0.36
C HIS A 40 -4.87 6.25 -0.73
N GLU A 41 -5.70 7.24 -0.37
CA GLU A 41 -7.12 7.24 -0.69
C GLU A 41 -7.37 7.27 -2.21
N PHE A 42 -6.55 7.98 -2.96
CA PHE A 42 -6.64 8.00 -4.43
C PHE A 42 -6.37 6.62 -5.04
N GLY A 43 -5.34 5.91 -4.56
CA GLY A 43 -5.05 4.53 -4.99
C GLY A 43 -6.20 3.58 -4.69
N SER A 44 -6.83 3.71 -3.53
CA SER A 44 -8.01 2.94 -3.15
C SER A 44 -9.21 3.24 -4.05
N LEU A 45 -9.45 4.51 -4.38
CA LEU A 45 -10.52 4.92 -5.30
C LEU A 45 -10.32 4.39 -6.72
N LEU A 46 -9.09 4.33 -7.23
CA LEU A 46 -8.80 3.78 -8.56
C LEU A 46 -9.08 2.27 -8.66
N ARG A 47 -8.99 1.55 -7.55
CA ARG A 47 -9.25 0.10 -7.48
C ARG A 47 -10.68 -0.24 -7.09
N ASP A 48 -11.44 0.70 -6.53
CA ASP A 48 -12.80 0.45 -6.08
C ASP A 48 -13.73 0.21 -7.30
N PRO A 49 -14.33 -0.98 -7.44
CA PRO A 49 -15.26 -1.27 -8.54
C PRO A 49 -16.50 -0.37 -8.50
N ASN A 50 -16.81 0.24 -7.34
CA ASN A 50 -17.91 1.16 -7.13
C ASN A 50 -17.51 2.64 -7.27
N ALA A 51 -16.27 2.94 -7.64
CA ALA A 51 -15.80 4.31 -7.88
C ALA A 51 -15.34 4.52 -9.33
N ARG A 52 -15.41 5.77 -9.79
CA ARG A 52 -14.82 6.26 -11.03
C ARG A 52 -14.18 7.61 -10.77
N THR A 53 -12.90 7.72 -11.04
CA THR A 53 -12.20 8.99 -11.09
C THR A 53 -12.14 9.42 -12.55
N ILE A 54 -12.58 10.63 -12.85
CA ILE A 54 -12.62 11.22 -14.18
C ILE A 54 -11.85 12.53 -14.17
N VAL A 55 -11.00 12.72 -15.15
CA VAL A 55 -10.23 13.97 -15.31
C VAL A 55 -10.56 14.65 -16.63
N ALA A 56 -10.50 15.98 -16.62
CA ALA A 56 -10.49 16.80 -17.82
C ALA A 56 -9.06 17.26 -18.08
N GLU A 57 -8.53 16.97 -19.26
CA GLU A 57 -7.18 17.29 -19.69
C GLU A 57 -7.20 18.32 -20.80
N ARG A 58 -6.32 19.31 -20.73
CA ARG A 58 -6.04 20.30 -21.79
C ARG A 58 -4.54 20.57 -21.80
N ASP A 59 -3.91 20.59 -22.98
CA ASP A 59 -2.47 20.82 -23.16
C ASP A 59 -1.62 19.90 -22.28
N ARG A 60 -2.01 18.59 -22.18
CA ARG A 60 -1.37 17.55 -21.35
C ARG A 60 -1.39 17.83 -19.84
N ARG A 61 -2.22 18.76 -19.41
CA ARG A 61 -2.38 19.11 -18.00
C ARG A 61 -3.79 18.77 -17.54
N VAL A 62 -3.91 18.19 -16.36
CA VAL A 62 -5.22 17.94 -15.73
C VAL A 62 -5.78 19.27 -15.19
N VAL A 63 -6.91 19.69 -15.76
CA VAL A 63 -7.57 20.97 -15.45
C VAL A 63 -8.93 20.80 -14.76
N GLY A 64 -9.37 19.58 -14.59
CA GLY A 64 -10.59 19.24 -13.85
C GLY A 64 -10.58 17.82 -13.35
N VAL A 65 -11.24 17.56 -12.23
CA VAL A 65 -11.40 16.23 -11.64
C VAL A 65 -12.78 16.06 -11.04
N VAL A 66 -13.32 14.86 -11.17
CA VAL A 66 -14.49 14.43 -10.40
C VAL A 66 -14.30 12.99 -9.93
N VAL A 67 -14.75 12.72 -8.70
CA VAL A 67 -14.79 11.37 -8.13
C VAL A 67 -16.27 11.02 -7.95
N VAL A 68 -16.70 9.95 -8.63
CA VAL A 68 -18.06 9.39 -8.59
C VAL A 68 -18.01 8.07 -7.83
N GLN A 69 -18.81 7.93 -6.76
CA GLN A 69 -18.88 6.70 -5.96
C GLN A 69 -20.32 6.19 -5.90
N ALA A 70 -20.55 4.94 -6.25
CA ALA A 70 -21.84 4.32 -6.09
C ALA A 70 -22.10 3.97 -4.61
N ARG A 71 -23.22 4.46 -4.08
CA ARG A 71 -23.69 4.16 -2.73
C ARG A 71 -25.08 3.55 -2.78
N THR A 72 -25.32 2.56 -1.92
CA THR A 72 -26.67 2.00 -1.78
C THR A 72 -27.42 2.79 -0.71
N SER A 73 -28.54 3.40 -1.10
CA SER A 73 -29.47 4.06 -0.17
C SER A 73 -30.54 3.06 0.24
N LEU A 74 -30.50 2.63 1.50
CA LEU A 74 -31.53 1.73 2.05
C LEU A 74 -32.89 2.41 2.18
N THR A 75 -32.92 3.73 2.36
CA THR A 75 -34.16 4.49 2.49
C THR A 75 -34.91 4.64 1.18
N SER A 76 -34.21 4.71 0.05
CA SER A 76 -34.80 4.78 -1.30
C SER A 76 -34.75 3.47 -2.06
N ASN A 77 -34.10 2.44 -1.51
CA ASN A 77 -33.81 1.14 -2.14
C ASN A 77 -33.21 1.29 -3.56
N ARG A 78 -32.29 2.25 -3.71
CA ARG A 78 -31.65 2.58 -4.99
C ARG A 78 -30.15 2.75 -4.83
N ARG A 79 -29.41 2.55 -5.94
CA ARG A 79 -28.01 2.98 -6.02
C ARG A 79 -27.96 4.43 -6.47
N ILE A 80 -27.15 5.22 -5.79
CA ILE A 80 -26.94 6.66 -6.03
C ILE A 80 -25.48 6.87 -6.39
N ALA A 81 -25.19 7.65 -7.42
CA ALA A 81 -23.85 8.14 -7.73
C ALA A 81 -23.57 9.37 -6.87
N TRP A 82 -22.67 9.23 -5.90
CA TRP A 82 -22.25 10.32 -5.03
C TRP A 82 -21.01 11.01 -5.61
N LEU A 83 -21.04 12.32 -5.80
CA LEU A 83 -19.88 13.11 -6.18
C LEU A 83 -19.08 13.48 -4.93
N GLY A 84 -17.99 12.74 -4.66
CA GLY A 84 -17.12 12.97 -3.52
C GLY A 84 -16.26 14.23 -3.67
N ALA A 85 -15.80 14.50 -4.89
CA ALA A 85 -15.08 15.72 -5.27
C ALA A 85 -15.46 16.12 -6.69
N PHE A 86 -15.59 17.44 -6.95
CA PHE A 86 -15.74 17.99 -8.29
C PHE A 86 -15.04 19.34 -8.34
N ALA A 87 -13.86 19.39 -8.93
CA ALA A 87 -13.03 20.57 -9.02
C ALA A 87 -12.65 20.89 -10.47
N VAL A 88 -12.59 22.19 -10.79
CA VAL A 88 -12.06 22.71 -12.05
C VAL A 88 -11.09 23.82 -11.69
N ASP A 89 -9.94 23.85 -12.39
CA ASP A 89 -8.89 24.85 -12.22
C ASP A 89 -9.51 26.26 -12.21
N THR A 90 -9.21 27.02 -11.16
CA THR A 90 -9.83 28.34 -10.92
C THR A 90 -9.62 29.31 -12.06
N ALA A 91 -8.43 29.27 -12.70
CA ALA A 91 -8.07 30.12 -13.83
C ALA A 91 -8.85 29.78 -15.12
N LEU A 92 -9.39 28.54 -15.20
CA LEU A 92 -10.07 28.04 -16.39
C LEU A 92 -11.59 27.86 -16.17
N ARG A 93 -12.11 28.34 -15.07
CA ARG A 93 -13.55 28.35 -14.81
C ARG A 93 -14.29 29.17 -15.84
N ARG A 94 -15.58 28.85 -16.07
CA ARG A 94 -16.45 29.43 -17.10
C ARG A 94 -16.02 29.11 -18.54
N GLY A 95 -15.00 28.25 -18.74
CA GLY A 95 -14.52 27.76 -20.04
C GLY A 95 -15.20 26.46 -20.52
N GLY A 96 -16.36 26.09 -19.97
CA GLY A 96 -17.13 24.90 -20.38
C GLY A 96 -16.63 23.57 -19.82
N ILE A 97 -15.50 23.52 -19.11
CA ILE A 97 -14.89 22.28 -18.59
C ILE A 97 -15.86 21.51 -17.70
N GLY A 98 -16.47 22.18 -16.70
CA GLY A 98 -17.42 21.54 -15.81
C GLY A 98 -18.63 20.96 -16.55
N ARG A 99 -19.10 21.62 -17.61
CA ARG A 99 -20.19 21.09 -18.44
C ARG A 99 -19.77 19.81 -19.20
N ALA A 100 -18.60 19.81 -19.81
CA ALA A 100 -18.09 18.65 -20.52
C ALA A 100 -17.89 17.44 -19.59
N MET A 101 -17.58 17.68 -18.31
CA MET A 101 -17.44 16.60 -17.32
C MET A 101 -18.78 16.02 -16.85
N LEU A 102 -19.89 16.75 -16.94
CA LEU A 102 -21.21 16.25 -16.52
C LEU A 102 -21.66 15.05 -17.36
N ASP A 103 -21.43 15.09 -18.69
CA ASP A 103 -21.78 13.96 -19.55
C ASP A 103 -21.00 12.67 -19.15
N ALA A 104 -19.73 12.81 -18.79
CA ALA A 104 -18.91 11.71 -18.28
C ALA A 104 -19.33 11.25 -16.88
N ILE A 105 -19.86 12.13 -16.03
CA ILE A 105 -20.46 11.77 -14.74
C ILE A 105 -21.71 10.90 -14.96
N ASP A 106 -22.57 11.29 -15.90
CA ASP A 106 -23.78 10.53 -16.24
C ASP A 106 -23.44 9.14 -16.80
N ASP A 107 -22.40 9.06 -17.65
CA ASP A 107 -21.89 7.77 -18.17
C ASP A 107 -21.35 6.90 -17.04
N ALA A 108 -20.57 7.47 -16.12
CA ALA A 108 -20.07 6.78 -14.96
C ALA A 108 -21.20 6.29 -14.05
N ALA A 109 -22.18 7.14 -13.75
CA ALA A 109 -23.34 6.77 -12.95
C ALA A 109 -24.10 5.60 -13.57
N ARG A 110 -24.37 5.65 -14.89
CA ARG A 110 -24.99 4.55 -15.63
C ARG A 110 -24.18 3.26 -15.56
N SER A 111 -22.86 3.34 -15.77
CA SER A 111 -21.96 2.17 -15.69
C SER A 111 -21.92 1.53 -14.30
N LEU A 112 -22.15 2.32 -13.26
CA LEU A 112 -22.23 1.89 -11.86
C LEU A 112 -23.65 1.43 -11.45
N GLY A 113 -24.63 1.45 -12.36
CA GLY A 113 -26.01 1.05 -12.08
C GLY A 113 -26.75 2.04 -11.15
N CYS A 114 -26.37 3.31 -11.17
CA CYS A 114 -27.00 4.36 -10.36
C CYS A 114 -28.13 5.04 -11.09
N ALA A 115 -29.21 5.36 -10.36
CA ALA A 115 -30.39 6.02 -10.91
C ALA A 115 -30.38 7.55 -10.78
N THR A 116 -29.59 8.07 -9.81
CA THR A 116 -29.45 9.50 -9.53
C THR A 116 -27.99 9.85 -9.29
N VAL A 117 -27.68 11.13 -9.47
CA VAL A 117 -26.38 11.72 -9.13
C VAL A 117 -26.63 12.74 -8.01
N ASP A 118 -26.02 12.48 -6.86
CA ASP A 118 -26.16 13.31 -5.68
C ASP A 118 -24.80 13.93 -5.30
N LEU A 119 -24.85 15.15 -4.78
CA LEU A 119 -23.65 15.83 -4.28
C LEU A 119 -24.01 16.72 -3.08
N GLN A 120 -22.97 17.17 -2.39
CA GLN A 120 -23.10 18.17 -1.34
C GLN A 120 -22.20 19.37 -1.67
N SER A 121 -22.77 20.57 -1.58
CA SER A 121 -22.03 21.82 -1.75
C SER A 121 -22.31 22.76 -0.59
N SER A 122 -21.28 23.48 -0.14
CA SER A 122 -21.43 24.47 0.92
C SER A 122 -22.29 25.65 0.45
N ALA A 123 -23.16 26.16 1.30
CA ALA A 123 -24.09 27.25 0.99
C ALA A 123 -23.41 28.56 0.56
N TRP A 124 -22.17 28.81 1.01
CA TRP A 124 -21.36 29.98 0.64
C TRP A 124 -20.76 29.93 -0.76
N ARG A 125 -20.89 28.79 -1.48
CA ARG A 125 -20.33 28.60 -2.82
C ARG A 125 -21.33 28.93 -3.92
N ASP A 126 -21.82 30.18 -3.96
CA ASP A 126 -22.90 30.65 -4.89
C ASP A 126 -22.63 30.24 -6.35
N GLY A 127 -21.40 30.35 -6.83
CA GLY A 127 -21.05 30.00 -8.21
C GLY A 127 -21.20 28.49 -8.49
N ALA A 128 -20.94 27.62 -7.51
CA ALA A 128 -21.14 26.17 -7.65
C ALA A 128 -22.64 25.84 -7.59
N LEU A 129 -23.38 26.43 -6.67
CA LEU A 129 -24.83 26.24 -6.56
C LEU A 129 -25.54 26.66 -7.85
N ALA A 130 -25.19 27.84 -8.39
CA ALA A 130 -25.74 28.32 -9.68
C ALA A 130 -25.40 27.36 -10.84
N PHE A 131 -24.18 26.80 -10.86
CA PHE A 131 -23.78 25.83 -11.87
C PHE A 131 -24.62 24.54 -11.77
N TYR A 132 -24.81 23.97 -10.59
CA TYR A 132 -25.61 22.76 -10.41
C TYR A 132 -27.06 22.97 -10.79
N ARG A 133 -27.73 24.04 -10.32
CA ARG A 133 -29.12 24.38 -10.69
C ARG A 133 -29.30 24.54 -12.21
N LYS A 134 -28.35 25.22 -12.87
CA LYS A 134 -28.38 25.41 -14.33
C LYS A 134 -28.26 24.09 -15.11
N ASN A 135 -27.65 23.07 -14.48
CA ASN A 135 -27.43 21.79 -15.12
C ASN A 135 -28.35 20.65 -14.61
N GLY A 136 -29.53 21.03 -14.07
CA GLY A 136 -30.59 20.08 -13.77
C GLY A 136 -30.45 19.36 -12.43
N PHE A 137 -29.65 19.89 -11.52
CA PHE A 137 -29.62 19.38 -10.14
C PHE A 137 -30.69 20.15 -9.33
N ASP A 138 -31.60 19.40 -8.75
CA ASP A 138 -32.60 19.96 -7.83
C ASP A 138 -31.98 20.09 -6.43
N GLU A 139 -32.34 21.15 -5.72
CA GLU A 139 -31.93 21.38 -4.35
C GLU A 139 -32.72 20.47 -3.42
N ALA A 140 -32.13 19.35 -3.04
CA ALA A 140 -32.70 18.45 -2.05
C ALA A 140 -32.59 19.08 -0.65
N THR A 141 -33.46 18.69 0.25
CA THR A 141 -33.65 19.15 1.64
C THR A 141 -32.39 19.63 2.36
N LEU A 142 -32.44 20.73 3.09
CA LEU A 142 -31.43 21.22 4.02
C LEU A 142 -31.07 20.13 5.04
N ALA A 143 -29.93 19.43 4.81
CA ALA A 143 -29.43 18.43 5.73
C ALA A 143 -28.27 19.00 6.55
N ALA A 144 -28.32 18.87 7.87
CA ALA A 144 -27.18 19.16 8.73
C ALA A 144 -26.12 18.08 8.56
N ARG A 145 -24.85 18.48 8.41
CA ARG A 145 -23.73 17.56 8.41
C ARG A 145 -23.30 17.28 9.84
N PHE A 146 -23.25 15.99 10.22
CA PHE A 146 -22.67 15.54 11.47
C PHE A 146 -21.40 14.74 11.16
N SER A 147 -20.33 15.04 11.85
CA SER A 147 -19.08 14.26 11.79
C SER A 147 -18.59 13.96 13.20
N ARG A 148 -18.04 12.78 13.39
CA ARG A 148 -17.38 12.39 14.64
C ARG A 148 -16.06 11.72 14.27
N LYS A 149 -14.98 12.13 14.98
CA LYS A 149 -13.70 11.43 14.87
C LYS A 149 -13.87 10.00 15.36
N VAL A 150 -13.40 9.03 14.59
CA VAL A 150 -13.38 7.63 15.05
C VAL A 150 -12.41 7.54 16.23
N PRO A 151 -12.84 7.05 17.39
CA PRO A 151 -11.94 6.93 18.53
C PRO A 151 -10.85 5.88 18.23
N ALA A 152 -9.70 6.02 18.89
CA ALA A 152 -8.69 4.96 18.92
C ALA A 152 -9.32 3.66 19.46
N PRO A 153 -8.72 2.49 19.16
CA PRO A 153 -9.17 1.23 19.75
C PRO A 153 -9.26 1.35 21.27
N HIS A 154 -10.24 0.64 21.87
CA HIS A 154 -10.42 0.64 23.32
C HIS A 154 -9.11 0.21 24.00
N PRO A 155 -8.72 0.78 25.17
CA PRO A 155 -7.50 0.37 25.88
C PRO A 155 -7.42 -1.14 26.16
N ASP A 156 -8.59 -1.79 26.35
CA ASP A 156 -8.70 -3.25 26.57
C ASP A 156 -8.73 -4.06 25.25
N ALA A 157 -8.56 -3.44 24.08
CA ALA A 157 -8.39 -4.18 22.82
C ALA A 157 -7.09 -4.99 22.85
N SER A 158 -7.07 -6.12 22.13
CA SER A 158 -5.89 -6.95 22.01
C SER A 158 -4.68 -6.13 21.53
N LEU A 159 -3.48 -6.60 21.88
CA LEU A 159 -2.25 -5.96 21.44
C LEU A 159 -2.19 -5.91 19.89
N GLU A 160 -2.61 -6.98 19.24
CA GLU A 160 -2.65 -7.13 17.77
C GLU A 160 -3.61 -6.10 17.15
N THR A 161 -4.79 -5.90 17.72
CA THR A 161 -5.74 -4.85 17.25
C THR A 161 -5.16 -3.45 17.40
N ARG A 162 -4.51 -3.13 18.52
CA ARG A 162 -3.86 -1.83 18.74
C ARG A 162 -2.67 -1.66 17.80
N PHE A 163 -1.89 -2.73 17.60
CA PHE A 163 -0.76 -2.77 16.67
C PHE A 163 -1.23 -2.46 15.22
N LEU A 164 -2.26 -3.13 14.72
CA LEU A 164 -2.77 -2.89 13.36
C LEU A 164 -3.27 -1.47 13.17
N ALA A 165 -3.91 -0.88 14.18
CA ALA A 165 -4.35 0.52 14.13
C ALA A 165 -3.17 1.50 14.07
N CYS A 166 -2.10 1.26 14.86
CA CYS A 166 -0.87 2.06 14.81
C CYS A 166 -0.13 1.87 13.48
N ALA A 167 0.00 0.62 12.98
CA ALA A 167 0.67 0.33 11.72
C ALA A 167 -0.03 1.01 10.52
N ALA A 168 -1.36 1.03 10.51
CA ALA A 168 -2.11 1.75 9.47
C ALA A 168 -1.88 3.26 9.52
N ARG A 169 -1.77 3.85 10.71
CA ARG A 169 -1.43 5.27 10.89
C ARG A 169 0.02 5.55 10.51
N ALA A 170 0.94 4.66 10.88
CA ALA A 170 2.35 4.75 10.50
C ALA A 170 2.53 4.75 8.98
N ALA A 171 1.82 3.88 8.24
CA ALA A 171 1.85 3.87 6.79
C ALA A 171 1.41 5.21 6.17
N SER A 172 0.38 5.85 6.73
CA SER A 172 -0.06 7.17 6.29
C SER A 172 1.00 8.24 6.58
N ALA A 173 1.63 8.20 7.75
CA ALA A 173 2.68 9.15 8.14
C ALA A 173 3.96 8.99 7.29
N VAL A 174 4.39 7.74 7.05
CA VAL A 174 5.52 7.43 6.16
C VAL A 174 5.28 7.98 4.76
N ASN A 175 4.12 7.70 4.20
CA ASN A 175 3.78 8.20 2.87
C ASN A 175 3.82 9.74 2.83
N ALA A 176 3.36 10.42 3.90
CA ALA A 176 3.47 11.87 4.05
C ALA A 176 4.93 12.35 4.05
N ALA A 177 5.77 11.65 4.80
CA ALA A 177 7.16 12.05 4.99
C ALA A 177 8.00 11.95 3.70
N ILE A 178 7.73 10.95 2.84
CA ILE A 178 8.57 10.68 1.65
C ILE A 178 8.08 11.37 0.37
N VAL A 179 6.83 11.82 0.31
CA VAL A 179 6.20 12.30 -0.94
C VAL A 179 6.93 13.47 -1.60
N ASP A 180 7.51 14.34 -0.81
CA ASP A 180 8.21 15.55 -1.29
C ASP A 180 9.74 15.37 -1.39
N LEU A 181 10.28 14.23 -0.93
CA LEU A 181 11.74 14.02 -0.86
C LEU A 181 12.34 13.45 -2.15
N GLY A 182 11.58 12.62 -2.90
CA GLY A 182 12.07 12.02 -4.13
C GLY A 182 13.45 11.34 -3.94
N ALA A 183 14.33 11.45 -4.96
CA ALA A 183 15.69 10.89 -4.93
C ALA A 183 16.69 11.84 -4.25
N ALA A 184 16.50 12.16 -2.98
CA ALA A 184 17.46 12.96 -2.22
C ALA A 184 18.76 12.16 -1.93
N PRO A 185 19.93 12.82 -1.79
CA PRO A 185 21.19 12.13 -1.56
C PRO A 185 21.24 11.42 -0.20
N ALA A 186 22.07 10.36 -0.11
CA ALA A 186 22.30 9.62 1.13
C ALA A 186 22.83 10.51 2.26
N THR A 187 22.30 10.34 3.46
CA THR A 187 22.60 11.16 4.63
C THR A 187 23.46 10.46 5.69
N GLY A 188 23.60 9.12 5.64
CA GLY A 188 24.32 8.37 6.67
C GLY A 188 24.52 6.89 6.34
N MET A 189 24.64 6.08 7.40
CA MET A 189 24.74 4.61 7.37
C MET A 189 23.68 4.05 8.30
N GLY A 190 22.87 3.10 7.80
CA GLY A 190 21.85 2.43 8.57
C GLY A 190 22.41 1.37 9.53
N ALA A 191 21.58 0.88 10.44
CA ALA A 191 21.95 -0.13 11.41
C ALA A 191 22.20 -1.52 10.74
N ASP A 192 21.63 -1.74 9.56
CA ASP A 192 21.87 -2.90 8.70
C ASP A 192 23.22 -2.83 7.96
N GLY A 193 23.92 -1.68 8.04
CA GLY A 193 25.19 -1.42 7.36
C GLY A 193 25.04 -0.89 5.93
N ALA A 194 23.82 -0.60 5.48
CA ALA A 194 23.54 0.05 4.19
C ALA A 194 23.62 1.58 4.28
N ARG A 195 23.56 2.26 3.15
CA ARG A 195 23.50 3.73 3.11
C ARG A 195 22.09 4.22 3.37
N THR A 196 21.91 4.96 4.46
CA THR A 196 20.67 5.67 4.77
C THR A 196 20.47 6.88 3.90
N GLU A 197 19.33 7.01 3.31
CA GLU A 197 18.93 8.15 2.51
C GLU A 197 17.97 9.07 3.27
N ALA A 198 17.79 10.29 2.77
CA ALA A 198 16.88 11.24 3.43
C ALA A 198 15.42 10.71 3.50
N ALA A 199 15.00 9.95 2.49
CA ALA A 199 13.67 9.36 2.45
C ALA A 199 13.53 8.22 3.46
N ASP A 200 14.53 7.33 3.56
CA ASP A 200 14.54 6.21 4.51
C ASP A 200 14.49 6.76 5.96
N ALA A 201 15.36 7.72 6.29
CA ALA A 201 15.37 8.36 7.59
C ALA A 201 14.04 9.07 7.93
N ALA A 202 13.45 9.78 6.97
CA ALA A 202 12.17 10.47 7.18
C ALA A 202 11.01 9.48 7.37
N ALA A 203 10.99 8.40 6.57
CA ALA A 203 10.03 7.33 6.68
C ALA A 203 10.10 6.65 8.06
N GLU A 204 11.32 6.35 8.51
CA GLU A 204 11.56 5.70 9.79
C GLU A 204 11.12 6.53 10.98
N HIS A 205 11.54 7.81 11.04
CA HIS A 205 11.11 8.70 12.12
C HIS A 205 9.58 8.82 12.19
N ALA A 206 8.91 8.98 11.04
CA ALA A 206 7.46 9.09 10.98
C ALA A 206 6.76 7.79 11.45
N ALA A 207 7.33 6.62 11.17
CA ALA A 207 6.79 5.35 11.62
C ALA A 207 7.01 5.13 13.12
N ILE A 208 8.23 5.41 13.63
CA ILE A 208 8.60 5.20 15.03
C ILE A 208 7.79 6.10 15.95
N ASP A 209 7.54 7.36 15.59
CA ASP A 209 6.71 8.28 16.37
C ASP A 209 5.32 7.72 16.68
N ILE A 210 4.75 6.98 15.75
CA ILE A 210 3.41 6.40 15.91
C ILE A 210 3.47 5.02 16.56
N LEU A 211 4.38 4.15 16.12
CA LEU A 211 4.51 2.79 16.67
C LEU A 211 4.99 2.79 18.12
N GLY A 212 5.77 3.80 18.50
CA GLY A 212 6.22 4.02 19.87
C GLY A 212 5.09 4.24 20.89
N GLU A 213 3.89 4.65 20.44
CA GLU A 213 2.70 4.74 21.30
C GLU A 213 2.31 3.40 21.95
N LEU A 214 2.76 2.28 21.36
CA LEU A 214 2.52 0.94 21.89
C LEU A 214 3.40 0.60 23.08
N GLY A 215 4.49 1.34 23.32
CA GLY A 215 5.42 1.10 24.43
C GLY A 215 6.25 -0.18 24.26
N LEU A 216 6.38 -0.70 23.03
CA LEU A 216 7.16 -1.88 22.70
C LEU A 216 8.53 -1.51 22.14
N ALA A 217 9.49 -2.42 22.27
CA ALA A 217 10.76 -2.30 21.54
C ALA A 217 10.50 -2.38 20.02
N ILE A 218 11.25 -1.61 19.24
CA ILE A 218 11.17 -1.58 17.78
C ILE A 218 12.55 -1.91 17.23
N VAL A 219 12.62 -2.92 16.37
CA VAL A 219 13.80 -3.26 15.56
C VAL A 219 13.55 -2.71 14.16
N SER A 220 14.30 -1.70 13.77
CA SER A 220 14.15 -0.98 12.51
C SER A 220 15.42 -1.09 11.66
N GLU A 221 15.27 -0.91 10.35
CA GLU A 221 16.35 -1.04 9.38
C GLU A 221 17.47 -0.01 9.61
N GLU A 222 17.12 1.27 9.78
CA GLU A 222 18.07 2.37 9.77
C GLU A 222 18.59 2.73 11.17
N ILE A 223 17.71 2.87 12.16
CA ILE A 223 18.08 3.23 13.54
C ILE A 223 18.52 1.99 14.34
N GLY A 224 18.07 0.81 13.98
CA GLY A 224 18.31 -0.41 14.71
C GLY A 224 17.32 -0.64 15.84
N LEU A 225 17.79 -0.96 17.05
CA LEU A 225 16.93 -1.23 18.21
C LEU A 225 16.56 0.05 18.94
N VAL A 226 15.28 0.34 19.01
CA VAL A 226 14.69 1.43 19.80
C VAL A 226 13.98 0.84 21.02
N GLY A 227 14.34 1.27 22.21
CA GLY A 227 13.82 0.72 23.47
C GLY A 227 14.72 -0.30 24.13
N ALA A 228 14.19 -1.06 25.08
CA ALA A 228 14.94 -2.12 25.77
C ALA A 228 15.04 -3.37 24.91
N VAL A 229 16.13 -4.15 25.06
CA VAL A 229 16.24 -5.45 24.43
C VAL A 229 15.08 -6.36 24.93
N PRO A 230 14.27 -6.93 24.02
CA PRO A 230 13.15 -7.78 24.42
C PRO A 230 13.63 -9.04 25.14
N GLU A 231 13.00 -9.35 26.24
CA GLU A 231 13.18 -10.62 26.96
C GLU A 231 12.24 -11.71 26.43
N ARG A 232 12.39 -12.92 26.94
CA ARG A 232 11.49 -14.03 26.60
C ARG A 232 10.06 -13.71 27.05
N GLY A 233 9.11 -13.86 26.13
CA GLY A 233 7.70 -13.55 26.35
C GLY A 233 7.32 -12.12 25.98
N ASP A 234 8.29 -11.21 25.84
CA ASP A 234 8.02 -9.86 25.42
C ASP A 234 7.63 -9.81 23.93
N ALA A 235 6.66 -8.97 23.63
CA ALA A 235 6.36 -8.61 22.24
C ALA A 235 7.23 -7.43 21.81
N TRP A 236 7.64 -7.43 20.54
CA TRP A 236 8.39 -6.35 19.93
C TRP A 236 7.99 -6.16 18.47
N ILE A 237 8.34 -5.03 17.90
CA ILE A 237 7.98 -4.63 16.54
C ILE A 237 9.21 -4.74 15.64
N ALA A 238 9.06 -5.40 14.48
CA ALA A 238 10.00 -5.34 13.37
C ALA A 238 9.45 -4.32 12.36
N LEU A 239 10.27 -3.37 11.92
CA LEU A 239 9.88 -2.27 11.04
C LEU A 239 10.86 -2.13 9.89
N ASP A 240 10.36 -2.28 8.66
CA ASP A 240 10.96 -1.73 7.47
C ASP A 240 10.09 -0.55 7.00
N PRO A 241 10.57 0.67 7.15
CA PRO A 241 9.78 1.85 6.79
C PRO A 241 9.66 2.06 5.28
N LEU A 242 10.59 1.52 4.47
CA LEU A 242 10.63 1.71 3.02
C LEU A 242 11.25 0.51 2.27
N ASP A 243 10.65 -0.68 2.41
CA ASP A 243 11.02 -1.86 1.62
C ASP A 243 10.93 -1.55 0.12
N GLY A 244 12.03 -1.72 -0.57
CA GLY A 244 12.18 -1.31 -1.96
C GLY A 244 12.66 0.13 -2.13
N SER A 245 13.48 0.67 -1.23
CA SER A 245 14.07 2.01 -1.30
C SER A 245 14.79 2.29 -2.64
N ARG A 246 15.41 1.27 -3.26
CA ARG A 246 16.00 1.39 -4.61
C ARG A 246 14.96 1.68 -5.69
N ASN A 247 13.79 1.05 -5.59
CA ASN A 247 12.66 1.33 -6.48
C ASN A 247 12.15 2.76 -6.26
N PHE A 248 11.98 3.17 -5.00
CA PHE A 248 11.58 4.54 -4.66
C PHE A 248 12.50 5.57 -5.32
N ARG A 249 13.82 5.41 -5.18
CA ARG A 249 14.84 6.30 -5.80
C ARG A 249 14.76 6.35 -7.32
N ALA A 250 14.48 5.21 -7.93
CA ALA A 250 14.36 5.11 -9.39
C ALA A 250 12.99 5.62 -9.90
N GLY A 251 12.06 6.00 -9.00
CA GLY A 251 10.68 6.34 -9.37
C GLY A 251 9.89 5.15 -9.90
N LEU A 252 10.28 3.93 -9.54
CA LEU A 252 9.67 2.68 -10.01
C LEU A 252 8.83 2.03 -8.89
N PRO A 253 7.61 1.56 -9.19
CA PRO A 253 6.86 0.73 -8.26
C PRO A 253 7.43 -0.72 -8.27
N PRO A 254 7.17 -1.54 -7.20
CA PRO A 254 6.55 -1.15 -5.94
C PRO A 254 7.57 -0.80 -4.86
N TYR A 255 7.12 -0.10 -3.82
CA TYR A 255 7.81 0.04 -2.54
C TYR A 255 6.77 0.13 -1.41
N ALA A 256 7.13 -0.32 -0.20
CA ALA A 256 6.18 -0.54 0.88
C ALA A 256 6.73 -0.16 2.25
N ILE A 257 5.84 0.06 3.22
CA ILE A 257 6.15 -0.11 4.63
C ILE A 257 5.75 -1.52 5.06
N ALA A 258 6.63 -2.21 5.78
CA ALA A 258 6.37 -3.52 6.38
C ALA A 258 6.54 -3.46 7.90
N VAL A 259 5.52 -3.92 8.64
CA VAL A 259 5.53 -3.92 10.11
C VAL A 259 5.08 -5.29 10.61
N GLY A 260 5.87 -5.90 11.48
CA GLY A 260 5.57 -7.18 12.13
C GLY A 260 5.53 -7.05 13.65
N LEU A 261 4.55 -7.65 14.31
CA LEU A 261 4.53 -7.85 15.76
C LEU A 261 5.03 -9.24 16.06
N VAL A 262 6.14 -9.33 16.79
CA VAL A 262 6.84 -10.58 17.07
C VAL A 262 6.80 -10.88 18.58
N ARG A 263 6.60 -12.16 18.94
CA ARG A 263 6.73 -12.67 20.29
C ARG A 263 7.35 -14.06 20.27
N ASP A 264 8.32 -14.32 21.11
CA ASP A 264 9.04 -15.61 21.19
C ASP A 264 9.54 -16.13 19.84
N GLY A 265 10.03 -15.23 18.99
CA GLY A 265 10.53 -15.56 17.65
C GLY A 265 9.45 -15.81 16.59
N VAL A 266 8.18 -15.63 16.92
CA VAL A 266 7.04 -15.82 16.02
C VAL A 266 6.38 -14.49 15.69
N ALA A 267 6.20 -14.18 14.41
CA ALA A 267 5.37 -13.05 13.99
C ALA A 267 3.89 -13.40 14.26
N ILE A 268 3.26 -12.67 15.20
CA ILE A 268 1.88 -12.92 15.66
C ILE A 268 0.86 -12.00 14.98
N ALA A 269 1.32 -10.85 14.46
CA ALA A 269 0.53 -9.97 13.61
C ALA A 269 1.44 -9.31 12.55
N GLY A 270 0.86 -8.87 11.44
CA GLY A 270 1.60 -8.23 10.37
C GLY A 270 0.76 -7.22 9.62
N PHE A 271 1.43 -6.20 9.12
CA PHE A 271 0.86 -5.17 8.28
C PHE A 271 1.87 -4.77 7.20
N VAL A 272 1.43 -4.73 5.94
CA VAL A 272 2.20 -4.24 4.80
C VAL A 272 1.34 -3.29 3.99
N CYS A 273 1.88 -2.15 3.62
CA CYS A 273 1.21 -1.20 2.74
C CYS A 273 2.10 -0.87 1.55
N ASP A 274 1.63 -1.20 0.35
CA ASP A 274 2.23 -0.71 -0.90
C ASP A 274 2.00 0.81 -0.98
N LEU A 275 3.03 1.59 -0.77
CA LEU A 275 2.99 3.06 -0.74
C LEU A 275 2.73 3.66 -2.13
N THR A 276 2.92 2.87 -3.21
CA THR A 276 2.64 3.33 -4.58
C THR A 276 1.18 3.23 -4.96
N SER A 277 0.49 2.19 -4.48
CA SER A 277 -0.91 1.91 -4.82
C SER A 277 -1.87 2.11 -3.65
N GLY A 278 -1.35 2.23 -2.43
CA GLY A 278 -2.12 2.29 -1.20
C GLY A 278 -2.75 0.95 -0.78
N ARG A 279 -2.42 -0.17 -1.47
CA ARG A 279 -2.93 -1.48 -1.12
C ARG A 279 -2.35 -1.95 0.22
N ARG A 280 -3.20 -2.48 1.08
CA ARG A 280 -2.84 -2.94 2.43
C ARG A 280 -3.11 -4.42 2.58
N TRP A 281 -2.12 -5.15 3.12
CA TRP A 281 -2.28 -6.53 3.58
C TRP A 281 -2.05 -6.56 5.07
N TYR A 282 -2.86 -7.32 5.81
CA TYR A 282 -2.71 -7.44 7.25
C TYR A 282 -3.27 -8.73 7.81
N ALA A 283 -2.77 -9.12 8.98
CA ALA A 283 -3.25 -10.23 9.78
C ALA A 283 -3.07 -9.91 11.28
N GLY A 284 -4.02 -10.35 12.10
CA GLY A 284 -4.05 -10.13 13.54
C GLY A 284 -4.55 -11.35 14.31
N ASP A 285 -5.24 -11.13 15.42
CA ASP A 285 -5.67 -12.12 16.37
C ASP A 285 -6.87 -12.99 15.93
N ASP A 286 -7.57 -12.62 14.89
CA ASP A 286 -8.70 -13.38 14.34
C ASP A 286 -8.27 -14.61 13.50
N GLY A 287 -6.96 -14.76 13.25
CA GLY A 287 -6.37 -15.89 12.53
C GLY A 287 -6.56 -15.84 11.01
N PHE A 288 -7.00 -14.71 10.45
CA PHE A 288 -7.19 -14.53 9.01
C PHE A 288 -6.32 -13.42 8.45
N ALA A 289 -6.01 -13.54 7.16
CA ALA A 289 -5.34 -12.49 6.40
C ALA A 289 -6.33 -11.71 5.52
N TYR A 290 -6.06 -10.44 5.36
CA TYR A 290 -6.89 -9.52 4.61
C TYR A 290 -6.05 -8.68 3.63
N ALA A 291 -6.67 -8.34 2.48
CA ALA A 291 -6.19 -7.30 1.59
C ALA A 291 -7.32 -6.28 1.38
N ASP A 292 -7.07 -5.01 1.75
CA ASP A 292 -8.04 -3.91 1.66
C ASP A 292 -9.42 -4.26 2.29
N GLY A 293 -9.41 -4.94 3.45
CA GLY A 293 -10.61 -5.38 4.18
C GLY A 293 -11.27 -6.65 3.63
N THR A 294 -10.78 -7.21 2.53
CA THR A 294 -11.26 -8.48 1.97
C THR A 294 -10.38 -9.62 2.45
N ARG A 295 -11.00 -10.68 2.98
CA ARG A 295 -10.27 -11.89 3.38
C ARG A 295 -9.60 -12.53 2.18
N ILE A 296 -8.32 -12.89 2.33
CA ILE A 296 -7.49 -13.52 1.32
C ILE A 296 -7.02 -14.91 1.74
N ALA A 297 -6.59 -15.70 0.77
CA ALA A 297 -5.97 -17.00 0.98
C ALA A 297 -4.94 -17.28 -0.12
N VAL A 298 -3.91 -18.03 0.23
CA VAL A 298 -2.91 -18.51 -0.72
C VAL A 298 -3.53 -19.41 -1.81
N ARG A 299 -2.87 -19.44 -2.96
CA ARG A 299 -3.22 -20.35 -4.07
C ARG A 299 -1.95 -20.85 -4.74
N ARG A 300 -1.93 -22.09 -5.17
CA ARG A 300 -0.90 -22.56 -6.10
C ARG A 300 -1.00 -21.77 -7.41
N GLY A 301 0.13 -21.31 -7.93
CA GLY A 301 0.19 -20.53 -9.15
C GLY A 301 1.52 -20.73 -9.87
N GLU A 302 1.55 -20.35 -11.14
CA GLU A 302 2.74 -20.50 -12.01
C GLU A 302 3.75 -19.36 -11.84
N LEU A 303 3.36 -18.26 -11.19
CA LEU A 303 4.21 -17.09 -10.97
C LEU A 303 4.98 -17.24 -9.67
N VAL A 304 6.28 -16.97 -9.71
CA VAL A 304 7.19 -17.03 -8.56
C VAL A 304 7.88 -15.69 -8.40
N GLY A 305 7.86 -15.14 -7.18
CA GLY A 305 8.65 -13.98 -6.78
C GLY A 305 10.08 -14.40 -6.45
N LEU A 306 11.05 -13.61 -6.90
CA LEU A 306 12.45 -13.75 -6.57
C LEU A 306 13.00 -12.46 -5.97
N PRO A 307 13.95 -12.53 -5.02
CA PRO A 307 14.62 -11.34 -4.51
C PRO A 307 15.42 -10.67 -5.63
N SER A 308 15.71 -9.39 -5.46
CA SER A 308 16.53 -8.64 -6.40
C SER A 308 17.97 -9.21 -6.39
N PRO A 309 18.49 -9.77 -7.51
CA PRO A 309 19.85 -10.30 -7.52
C PRO A 309 20.86 -9.16 -7.48
N THR A 310 21.90 -9.28 -6.67
CA THR A 310 23.16 -8.59 -6.91
C THR A 310 23.82 -9.22 -8.16
N LEU A 311 24.57 -8.44 -8.93
CA LEU A 311 25.11 -8.77 -10.27
C LEU A 311 25.92 -10.10 -10.40
N ASP A 312 26.10 -10.85 -9.33
CA ASP A 312 26.79 -12.15 -9.30
C ASP A 312 25.76 -13.28 -9.45
N LEU A 313 25.42 -13.53 -10.69
CA LEU A 313 24.22 -14.26 -11.11
C LEU A 313 24.39 -15.78 -11.10
N GLY A 314 24.34 -16.39 -9.92
CA GLY A 314 23.82 -17.75 -9.84
C GLY A 314 22.29 -17.70 -9.77
N MET A 315 21.61 -17.58 -10.88
CA MET A 315 20.14 -17.80 -10.88
C MET A 315 19.89 -19.29 -10.65
N PRO A 316 19.12 -19.67 -9.60
CA PRO A 316 18.79 -21.09 -9.41
C PRO A 316 18.09 -21.64 -10.65
N ARG A 317 18.35 -22.91 -10.97
CA ARG A 317 17.63 -23.63 -12.04
C ARG A 317 16.19 -23.91 -11.61
N LEU A 318 15.44 -22.85 -11.34
CA LEU A 318 14.00 -22.94 -11.01
C LEU A 318 13.16 -23.33 -12.22
N HIS A 319 13.79 -23.60 -13.38
CA HIS A 319 13.11 -23.86 -14.65
C HIS A 319 12.07 -24.98 -14.60
N ASP A 320 12.31 -25.98 -13.76
CA ASP A 320 11.39 -27.14 -13.68
C ASP A 320 10.20 -26.88 -12.73
N LEU A 321 10.29 -25.86 -11.87
CA LEU A 321 9.29 -25.58 -10.84
C LEU A 321 8.59 -24.23 -11.05
N ALA A 322 9.24 -23.29 -11.75
CA ALA A 322 8.70 -21.96 -12.00
C ALA A 322 8.67 -21.65 -13.49
N HIS A 323 7.52 -21.64 -14.09
CA HIS A 323 7.38 -21.28 -15.50
C HIS A 323 7.60 -19.79 -15.74
N ARG A 324 7.40 -18.92 -14.74
CA ARG A 324 7.52 -17.48 -14.88
C ARG A 324 7.96 -16.81 -13.58
N ALA A 325 9.16 -16.25 -13.58
CA ALA A 325 9.69 -15.48 -12.46
C ALA A 325 9.28 -13.99 -12.51
N ARG A 326 9.22 -13.39 -11.34
CA ARG A 326 9.05 -11.95 -11.13
C ARG A 326 10.06 -11.45 -10.12
N ILE A 327 10.66 -10.30 -10.40
CA ILE A 327 11.56 -9.59 -9.49
C ILE A 327 10.94 -8.21 -9.30
N SER A 328 10.25 -8.00 -8.19
CA SER A 328 9.56 -6.74 -7.92
C SER A 328 10.48 -5.70 -7.28
N GLY A 329 11.51 -6.14 -6.56
CA GLY A 329 12.39 -5.28 -5.77
C GLY A 329 11.86 -4.94 -4.38
N SER A 330 10.77 -5.59 -3.94
CA SER A 330 10.16 -5.47 -2.61
C SER A 330 9.84 -6.87 -2.08
N THR A 331 10.59 -7.32 -1.09
CA THR A 331 10.39 -8.64 -0.46
C THR A 331 9.04 -8.71 0.24
N ALA A 332 8.67 -7.67 0.95
CA ALA A 332 7.42 -7.61 1.68
C ALA A 332 6.20 -7.74 0.75
N ILE A 333 6.20 -7.02 -0.38
CA ILE A 333 5.11 -7.08 -1.35
C ILE A 333 5.04 -8.44 -2.04
N ASP A 334 6.17 -9.04 -2.40
CA ASP A 334 6.15 -10.35 -3.06
C ASP A 334 5.63 -11.45 -2.13
N CYS A 335 5.99 -11.44 -0.85
CA CYS A 335 5.40 -12.32 0.15
C CYS A 335 3.88 -12.08 0.33
N CYS A 336 3.44 -10.82 0.35
CA CYS A 336 2.01 -10.49 0.41
C CYS A 336 1.24 -10.95 -0.84
N ARG A 337 1.89 -10.95 -2.01
CA ARG A 337 1.31 -11.50 -3.25
C ARG A 337 1.20 -13.03 -3.21
N VAL A 338 2.04 -13.73 -2.44
CA VAL A 338 1.82 -15.14 -2.12
C VAL A 338 0.58 -15.27 -1.26
N ALA A 339 0.42 -14.45 -0.23
CA ALA A 339 -0.72 -14.49 0.68
C ALA A 339 -2.06 -14.26 -0.04
N ASP A 340 -2.12 -13.36 -1.04
CA ASP A 340 -3.35 -13.09 -1.80
C ASP A 340 -3.52 -14.01 -3.04
N GLY A 341 -2.58 -14.93 -3.26
CA GLY A 341 -2.61 -15.90 -4.35
C GLY A 341 -2.27 -15.32 -5.73
N SER A 342 -1.72 -14.12 -5.81
CA SER A 342 -1.20 -13.53 -7.05
C SER A 342 0.12 -14.17 -7.47
N LEU A 343 0.94 -14.63 -6.51
CA LEU A 343 2.10 -15.48 -6.69
C LEU A 343 1.86 -16.84 -6.04
N GLY A 344 2.40 -17.92 -6.63
CA GLY A 344 2.39 -19.26 -6.04
C GLY A 344 3.43 -19.42 -4.95
N ALA A 345 4.58 -18.75 -5.08
CA ALA A 345 5.66 -18.74 -4.10
C ALA A 345 6.52 -17.47 -4.23
N PHE A 346 7.26 -17.17 -3.16
CA PHE A 346 8.46 -16.31 -3.15
C PHE A 346 9.64 -17.17 -2.71
N VAL A 347 10.73 -17.15 -3.47
CA VAL A 347 11.91 -18.01 -3.27
C VAL A 347 13.15 -17.15 -3.12
N GLY A 348 13.57 -16.89 -1.87
CA GLY A 348 14.78 -16.18 -1.50
C GLY A 348 15.73 -17.08 -0.69
N ILE A 349 16.08 -18.27 -1.23
CA ILE A 349 16.75 -19.32 -0.46
C ILE A 349 18.26 -19.41 -0.73
N ASP A 350 18.74 -18.94 -1.86
CA ASP A 350 20.13 -19.10 -2.26
C ASP A 350 21.09 -18.28 -1.40
N ARG A 351 20.62 -17.15 -0.90
CA ARG A 351 21.37 -16.23 -0.03
C ARG A 351 20.50 -15.82 1.16
N GLN A 352 21.13 -15.41 2.24
CA GLN A 352 20.46 -14.72 3.34
C GLN A 352 20.24 -13.28 2.91
N VAL A 353 19.11 -13.01 2.24
CA VAL A 353 18.83 -11.74 1.54
C VAL A 353 17.77 -10.89 2.20
N ALA A 354 17.03 -11.45 3.17
CA ALA A 354 15.96 -10.74 3.87
C ALA A 354 16.32 -10.57 5.34
N HIS A 355 16.17 -9.37 5.87
CA HIS A 355 16.33 -9.08 7.28
C HIS A 355 15.06 -9.34 8.08
N THR A 356 15.15 -9.30 9.41
CA THR A 356 13.99 -9.46 10.30
C THR A 356 12.88 -8.47 9.96
N HIS A 357 13.23 -7.21 9.67
CA HIS A 357 12.28 -6.14 9.37
C HIS A 357 11.57 -6.33 8.03
N ASP A 358 12.23 -6.90 7.01
CA ASP A 358 11.62 -7.19 5.69
C ASP A 358 10.51 -8.23 5.77
N ILE A 359 10.68 -9.24 6.66
CA ILE A 359 9.87 -10.45 6.61
C ILE A 359 8.88 -10.63 7.74
N ALA A 360 9.08 -10.00 8.90
CA ALA A 360 8.23 -10.26 10.07
C ALA A 360 6.73 -9.99 9.79
N GLY A 361 6.39 -8.85 9.21
CA GLY A 361 5.02 -8.54 8.81
C GLY A 361 4.46 -9.51 7.77
N PRO A 362 5.15 -9.69 6.63
CA PRO A 362 4.74 -10.64 5.59
C PRO A 362 4.57 -12.08 6.08
N LEU A 363 5.44 -12.59 6.98
CA LEU A 363 5.34 -13.94 7.50
C LEU A 363 4.02 -14.18 8.26
N ALA A 364 3.60 -13.24 9.08
CA ALA A 364 2.32 -13.32 9.77
C ALA A 364 1.17 -13.37 8.76
N ILE A 365 1.22 -12.54 7.73
CA ILE A 365 0.18 -12.45 6.70
C ILE A 365 0.09 -13.75 5.87
N VAL A 366 1.24 -14.28 5.40
CA VAL A 366 1.27 -15.53 4.63
C VAL A 366 0.70 -16.70 5.44
N ARG A 367 1.08 -16.83 6.72
CA ARG A 367 0.56 -17.90 7.59
C ARG A 367 -0.94 -17.76 7.83
N ALA A 368 -1.42 -16.58 8.13
CA ALA A 368 -2.85 -16.32 8.33
C ALA A 368 -3.67 -16.50 7.03
N ALA A 369 -3.04 -16.39 5.86
CA ALA A 369 -3.65 -16.74 4.57
C ALA A 369 -3.66 -18.25 4.26
N GLY A 370 -3.10 -19.07 5.17
CA GLY A 370 -3.02 -20.54 5.01
C GLY A 370 -1.75 -21.03 4.30
N GLY A 371 -0.79 -20.14 4.02
CA GLY A 371 0.50 -20.49 3.43
C GLY A 371 1.54 -20.92 4.45
N VAL A 372 2.71 -21.28 3.94
CA VAL A 372 3.87 -21.68 4.73
C VAL A 372 5.07 -20.79 4.44
N VAL A 373 5.94 -20.63 5.45
CA VAL A 373 7.25 -20.00 5.27
C VAL A 373 8.30 -20.89 5.93
N PHE A 374 9.28 -21.30 5.15
CA PHE A 374 10.38 -22.17 5.58
C PHE A 374 11.74 -21.53 5.26
N ASP A 375 12.73 -21.90 6.09
CA ASP A 375 14.13 -21.67 5.83
C ASP A 375 14.74 -22.79 4.93
N ARG A 376 16.06 -22.75 4.75
CA ARG A 376 16.79 -23.78 3.97
C ARG A 376 16.65 -25.19 4.51
N ASP A 377 16.42 -25.33 5.82
CA ASP A 377 16.29 -26.62 6.50
C ASP A 377 14.84 -27.14 6.48
N GLY A 378 13.93 -26.42 5.86
CA GLY A 378 12.49 -26.72 5.87
C GLY A 378 11.80 -26.41 7.19
N LYS A 379 12.40 -25.57 8.03
CA LYS A 379 11.84 -25.15 9.32
C LYS A 379 11.23 -23.75 9.22
N THR A 380 10.28 -23.48 10.10
CA THR A 380 9.80 -22.11 10.29
C THR A 380 10.91 -21.25 10.87
N PRO A 381 11.29 -20.12 10.23
CA PRO A 381 12.31 -19.24 10.75
C PRO A 381 11.90 -18.64 12.10
N ALA A 382 12.83 -18.65 13.06
CA ALA A 382 12.66 -17.98 14.34
C ALA A 382 13.26 -16.56 14.24
N LEU A 383 12.42 -15.55 14.40
CA LEU A 383 12.82 -14.15 14.30
C LEU A 383 13.49 -13.69 15.58
N ILE A 384 14.62 -13.00 15.46
CA ILE A 384 15.34 -12.40 16.59
C ILE A 384 15.35 -10.88 16.49
N PRO A 385 15.38 -10.15 17.63
CA PRO A 385 15.37 -8.69 17.66
C PRO A 385 16.75 -8.10 17.35
N ASP A 386 17.27 -8.43 16.17
CA ASP A 386 18.56 -7.97 15.66
C ASP A 386 18.36 -7.43 14.24
N PRO A 387 18.67 -6.15 13.97
CA PRO A 387 18.55 -5.56 12.64
C PRO A 387 19.49 -6.20 11.62
N MET A 388 20.60 -6.80 12.07
CA MET A 388 21.59 -7.48 11.21
C MET A 388 21.23 -8.95 10.93
N ALA A 389 20.20 -9.50 11.59
CA ALA A 389 19.80 -10.88 11.37
C ALA A 389 19.23 -11.06 9.97
N THR A 390 19.76 -12.02 9.21
CA THR A 390 19.36 -12.31 7.84
C THR A 390 18.80 -13.72 7.71
N TYR A 391 17.89 -13.88 6.77
CA TYR A 391 17.16 -15.12 6.54
C TYR A 391 17.16 -15.48 5.06
N ALA A 392 17.27 -16.77 4.80
CA ALA A 392 16.95 -17.37 3.51
C ALA A 392 15.58 -18.03 3.65
N ILE A 393 14.59 -17.59 2.87
CA ILE A 393 13.21 -18.04 3.03
C ILE A 393 12.57 -18.51 1.72
N VAL A 394 11.63 -19.44 1.86
CA VAL A 394 10.60 -19.77 0.86
C VAL A 394 9.25 -19.53 1.48
N ALA A 395 8.48 -18.61 0.93
CA ALA A 395 7.06 -18.46 1.23
C ALA A 395 6.25 -19.10 0.11
N ALA A 396 5.32 -19.99 0.42
CA ALA A 396 4.56 -20.74 -0.59
C ALA A 396 3.13 -21.04 -0.14
N ALA A 397 2.32 -21.43 -1.12
CA ALA A 397 0.93 -21.80 -0.88
C ALA A 397 0.79 -23.03 0.04
N ASP A 398 1.75 -23.96 -0.01
CA ASP A 398 1.76 -25.18 0.82
C ASP A 398 3.17 -25.75 0.99
N SER A 399 3.28 -26.70 1.93
CA SER A 399 4.56 -27.32 2.31
C SER A 399 5.19 -28.15 1.18
N GLU A 400 4.40 -28.80 0.33
CA GLU A 400 4.93 -29.61 -0.78
C GLU A 400 5.66 -28.71 -1.78
N LEU A 401 5.04 -27.61 -2.16
CA LEU A 401 5.62 -26.61 -3.06
C LEU A 401 6.87 -25.97 -2.45
N ALA A 402 6.83 -25.57 -1.18
CA ALA A 402 7.98 -25.02 -0.49
C ALA A 402 9.18 -25.98 -0.47
N HIS A 403 8.96 -27.24 -0.09
CA HIS A 403 10.02 -28.25 -0.08
C HIS A 403 10.55 -28.58 -1.49
N ALA A 404 9.72 -28.48 -2.54
CA ALA A 404 10.17 -28.65 -3.90
C ALA A 404 11.22 -27.57 -4.27
N TYR A 405 10.98 -26.31 -3.92
CA TYR A 405 11.94 -25.21 -4.13
C TYR A 405 13.21 -25.37 -3.28
N ILE A 406 13.10 -25.81 -2.02
CA ILE A 406 14.25 -26.05 -1.14
C ILE A 406 15.16 -27.14 -1.75
N ARG A 407 14.58 -28.24 -2.23
CA ARG A 407 15.35 -29.33 -2.87
C ARG A 407 16.00 -28.90 -4.17
N SER A 408 15.33 -28.11 -5.00
CA SER A 408 15.88 -27.59 -6.26
C SER A 408 17.11 -26.71 -5.99
N ALA A 409 17.05 -25.81 -5.03
CA ALA A 409 18.19 -24.96 -4.66
C ALA A 409 19.37 -25.75 -4.08
N ALA A 410 19.11 -26.83 -3.34
CA ALA A 410 20.16 -27.70 -2.80
C ALA A 410 20.93 -28.50 -3.89
N SER A 411 20.23 -28.93 -4.96
CA SER A 411 20.84 -29.63 -6.10
C SER A 411 21.78 -28.72 -6.90
N ASP A 412 21.40 -27.44 -7.06
CA ASP A 412 22.24 -26.47 -7.78
C ASP A 412 23.54 -26.15 -7.06
N ALA A 413 23.54 -26.17 -5.72
CA ALA A 413 24.75 -25.97 -4.92
C ALA A 413 25.76 -27.13 -5.04
N SER A 414 25.28 -28.37 -5.25
CA SER A 414 26.12 -29.53 -5.44
C SER A 414 26.78 -29.56 -6.82
N ASP A 415 26.04 -29.19 -7.88
CA ASP A 415 26.55 -29.17 -9.26
C ASP A 415 27.59 -28.06 -9.48
N ALA A 416 27.47 -26.93 -8.79
CA ALA A 416 28.43 -25.83 -8.85
C ALA A 416 29.78 -26.23 -8.23
N SER A 417 29.77 -27.00 -7.13
CA SER A 417 31.00 -27.47 -6.46
C SER A 417 31.77 -28.54 -7.25
N ASP A 418 31.08 -29.29 -8.12
CA ASP A 418 31.72 -30.32 -8.98
C ASP A 418 32.23 -29.72 -10.30
N SER A 419 31.79 -28.56 -10.72
CA SER A 419 32.26 -27.86 -11.92
C SER A 419 33.53 -27.02 -11.68
N GLU A 420 33.91 -26.78 -10.42
CA GLU A 420 35.16 -26.10 -10.03
C GLU A 420 36.32 -27.08 -9.69
N ARG A 421 36.12 -28.40 -9.82
CA ARG A 421 37.15 -29.43 -9.70
C ARG A 421 37.53 -29.96 -11.07
#